data_44aaee3357b956e6e316a4cd8f9321e2
#
_entry.id   44aaee3357b956e6e316a4cd8f9321e2
#
_cell.length_a   1.000
_cell.length_b   1.000
_cell.length_c   1.000
_cell.angle_alpha   90.00
_cell.angle_beta   90.00
_cell.angle_gamma   90.00
#
_symmetry.space_group_name_H-M   'P 1'
#
loop_
_entity.id
_entity.type
_entity.pdbx_description
1 polymer ?
#
loop_
_entity_poly.entity_id
_entity_poly.type
_entity_poly.pdbx_seq_one_letter_code
_entity_poly.pdbx_strand_id
1 'polypeptide(L)'
;GKKYGMEHLENIWLSPAELAFAAAPFTENHGNAQAYLRYQDLPGQTISKITYLLKDADDIEIDTDLFCKLLTPENYSIKGDESANYTKDGSQIKFEITSDDTKYSIGRIVSKKKDVDIANVKEENGTLNLPKDFVPGKYQFIFTNDKYADLSFTAVINSNLNAEQFHFENNALKLDENEAGLTLKEYLDATTSAKVNDTEYKG
;
A
#
# COMPACT_ATOMS: atom_id res chain seq x y z
N GLY A 1 16.21 25.07 -15.72
CA GLY A 1 15.32 24.44 -14.77
C GLY A 1 13.85 24.58 -15.14
N LYS A 2 13.02 23.61 -14.82
CA LYS A 2 11.58 23.71 -15.00
C LYS A 2 10.99 24.50 -13.84
N LYS A 3 10.18 25.52 -14.13
CA LYS A 3 9.36 26.21 -13.10
C LYS A 3 8.13 25.36 -12.79
N TYR A 4 7.89 25.11 -11.53
CA TYR A 4 6.76 24.28 -11.07
C TYR A 4 5.65 25.09 -10.41
N GLY A 5 5.47 26.35 -10.78
CA GLY A 5 4.39 27.18 -10.27
C GLY A 5 4.45 27.48 -8.76
N MET A 6 5.60 27.36 -8.16
CA MET A 6 5.82 27.64 -6.75
C MET A 6 6.35 29.04 -6.60
N GLU A 7 5.63 29.91 -5.93
CA GLU A 7 6.01 31.32 -5.82
C GLU A 7 7.31 31.55 -5.04
N HIS A 8 7.69 30.60 -4.20
CA HIS A 8 8.86 30.72 -3.32
C HIS A 8 10.05 29.83 -3.74
N LEU A 9 9.90 28.96 -4.75
CA LEU A 9 10.96 28.11 -5.25
C LEU A 9 11.17 28.36 -6.75
N GLU A 10 12.37 28.72 -7.14
CA GLU A 10 12.72 28.87 -8.56
C GLU A 10 13.03 27.54 -9.22
N ASN A 11 13.79 26.69 -8.53
CA ASN A 11 14.20 25.38 -9.02
C ASN A 11 14.34 24.40 -7.86
N ILE A 12 14.16 23.13 -8.17
CA ILE A 12 14.47 22.03 -7.28
C ILE A 12 15.42 21.10 -8.04
N TRP A 13 16.56 20.83 -7.46
CA TRP A 13 17.62 20.04 -8.07
C TRP A 13 17.99 18.84 -7.21
N LEU A 14 18.34 17.75 -7.86
CA LEU A 14 18.88 16.54 -7.24
C LEU A 14 20.34 16.39 -7.60
N SER A 15 21.19 16.22 -6.59
CA SER A 15 22.59 15.92 -6.76
C SER A 15 22.86 14.45 -6.36
N PRO A 16 23.67 13.68 -7.10
CA PRO A 16 24.60 14.11 -8.14
C PRO A 16 23.99 14.29 -9.52
N ALA A 17 22.76 13.97 -9.72
CA ALA A 17 22.10 14.13 -11.00
C ALA A 17 21.34 15.46 -11.05
N GLU A 18 21.54 16.25 -12.10
CA GLU A 18 20.81 17.49 -12.35
C GLU A 18 19.39 17.20 -12.82
N LEU A 19 18.56 16.69 -11.95
CA LEU A 19 17.19 16.31 -12.28
C LEU A 19 16.18 17.14 -11.50
N ALA A 20 15.18 17.58 -12.23
CA ALA A 20 14.12 18.38 -11.67
C ALA A 20 13.04 17.51 -11.04
N PHE A 21 12.59 17.85 -9.85
CA PHE A 21 11.41 17.29 -9.27
C PHE A 21 10.13 17.83 -9.90
N ALA A 22 9.09 17.01 -9.91
CA ALA A 22 7.75 17.53 -9.94
C ALA A 22 7.32 17.92 -8.52
N ALA A 23 7.06 19.18 -8.28
CA ALA A 23 6.45 19.63 -7.04
C ALA A 23 4.95 19.78 -7.23
N ALA A 24 4.16 19.39 -6.23
CA ALA A 24 2.74 19.71 -6.21
C ALA A 24 2.54 21.23 -6.15
N PRO A 25 1.46 21.76 -6.72
CA PRO A 25 1.20 23.17 -6.68
C PRO A 25 1.17 23.67 -5.23
N PHE A 26 2.00 24.64 -4.95
CA PHE A 26 2.06 25.31 -3.67
C PHE A 26 0.87 26.26 -3.59
N THR A 27 -0.02 26.05 -2.64
CA THR A 27 -1.10 26.99 -2.39
C THR A 27 -0.68 27.93 -1.26
N GLU A 28 -0.77 29.22 -1.48
CA GLU A 28 -0.37 30.29 -0.54
C GLU A 28 -0.87 30.08 0.89
N ASN A 29 -1.96 29.37 1.07
CA ASN A 29 -2.63 29.22 2.36
C ASN A 29 -2.15 28.05 3.21
N HIS A 30 -1.25 27.19 2.74
CA HIS A 30 -0.97 25.92 3.43
C HIS A 30 0.50 25.69 3.76
N GLY A 31 1.43 26.45 3.24
CA GLY A 31 2.85 26.33 3.57
C GLY A 31 3.50 24.98 3.30
N ASN A 32 2.80 24.07 2.62
CA ASN A 32 3.26 22.71 2.38
C ASN A 32 3.55 22.51 0.90
N ALA A 33 4.82 22.47 0.54
CA ALA A 33 5.26 21.96 -0.75
C ALA A 33 5.41 20.44 -0.66
N GLN A 34 4.73 19.70 -1.55
CA GLN A 34 4.96 18.29 -1.74
C GLN A 34 5.81 18.09 -2.98
N ALA A 35 7.05 17.64 -2.80
CA ALA A 35 7.92 17.26 -3.89
C ALA A 35 7.80 15.75 -4.13
N TYR A 36 7.55 15.36 -5.39
CA TYR A 36 7.50 13.97 -5.80
C TYR A 36 8.74 13.63 -6.63
N LEU A 37 9.48 12.66 -6.15
CA LEU A 37 10.55 12.05 -6.89
C LEU A 37 9.97 10.97 -7.80
N ARG A 38 10.25 11.05 -9.11
CA ARG A 38 9.87 10.00 -10.04
C ARG A 38 11.06 9.09 -10.30
N TYR A 39 10.92 7.81 -10.02
CA TYR A 39 11.94 6.79 -10.33
C TYR A 39 12.41 6.83 -11.79
N GLN A 40 11.48 7.14 -12.68
CA GLN A 40 11.73 7.20 -14.12
C GLN A 40 12.78 8.21 -14.53
N ASP A 41 12.95 9.22 -13.70
CA ASP A 41 13.90 10.32 -13.97
C ASP A 41 15.32 10.01 -13.43
N LEU A 42 15.42 9.07 -12.46
CA LEU A 42 16.66 8.76 -11.71
C LEU A 42 16.96 7.27 -11.49
N PRO A 43 16.66 6.37 -12.45
CA PRO A 43 16.79 4.94 -12.18
C PRO A 43 18.24 4.56 -11.87
N GLY A 44 18.42 3.84 -10.76
CA GLY A 44 19.71 3.30 -10.35
C GLY A 44 20.70 4.32 -9.77
N GLN A 45 20.23 5.52 -9.43
CA GLN A 45 21.09 6.56 -8.85
C GLN A 45 20.83 6.74 -7.35
N THR A 46 21.88 7.06 -6.62
CA THR A 46 21.78 7.51 -5.22
C THR A 46 21.72 9.04 -5.22
N ILE A 47 20.71 9.57 -4.56
CA ILE A 47 20.57 11.01 -4.34
C ILE A 47 21.29 11.32 -3.04
N SER A 48 22.41 12.04 -3.17
CA SER A 48 23.22 12.44 -2.00
C SER A 48 22.80 13.78 -1.40
N LYS A 49 22.15 14.62 -2.21
CA LYS A 49 21.76 15.96 -1.79
C LYS A 49 20.53 16.45 -2.55
N ILE A 50 19.68 17.20 -1.86
CA ILE A 50 18.59 17.98 -2.45
C ILE A 50 18.85 19.43 -2.10
N THR A 51 18.87 20.31 -3.11
CA THR A 51 19.03 21.74 -2.91
C THR A 51 17.74 22.45 -3.31
N TYR A 52 17.14 23.18 -2.38
CA TYR A 52 16.02 24.08 -2.62
C TYR A 52 16.57 25.49 -2.88
N LEU A 53 16.39 25.95 -4.12
CA LEU A 53 16.80 27.29 -4.52
C LEU A 53 15.66 28.26 -4.22
N LEU A 54 15.86 29.17 -3.26
CA LEU A 54 14.89 30.15 -2.84
C LEU A 54 15.10 31.45 -3.61
N LYS A 55 14.01 32.14 -3.91
CA LYS A 55 14.04 33.33 -4.79
C LYS A 55 14.77 34.52 -4.15
N ASP A 56 14.52 34.77 -2.90
CA ASP A 56 15.00 35.97 -2.20
C ASP A 56 15.63 35.61 -0.83
N ALA A 57 16.19 34.42 -0.69
CA ALA A 57 16.84 33.92 0.52
C ALA A 57 17.95 32.94 0.18
N ASP A 58 18.71 32.52 1.20
CA ASP A 58 19.75 31.53 1.05
C ASP A 58 19.17 30.16 0.67
N ASP A 59 19.87 29.45 -0.20
CA ASP A 59 19.48 28.10 -0.61
C ASP A 59 19.53 27.15 0.57
N ILE A 60 18.63 26.17 0.58
CA ILE A 60 18.59 25.12 1.60
C ILE A 60 19.10 23.83 0.99
N GLU A 61 20.15 23.28 1.57
CA GLU A 61 20.70 21.99 1.20
C GLU A 61 20.32 20.93 2.22
N ILE A 62 19.85 19.77 1.73
CA ILE A 62 19.48 18.62 2.55
C ILE A 62 20.29 17.43 2.05
N ASP A 63 21.16 16.91 2.89
CA ASP A 63 21.87 15.66 2.61
C ASP A 63 20.91 14.47 2.71
N THR A 64 21.09 13.50 1.83
CA THR A 64 20.28 12.30 1.75
C THR A 64 21.09 11.13 1.22
N ASP A 65 20.63 9.91 1.39
CA ASP A 65 21.19 8.68 0.83
C ASP A 65 20.13 7.87 0.05
N LEU A 66 19.10 8.54 -0.43
CA LEU A 66 18.00 7.92 -1.15
C LEU A 66 18.47 7.26 -2.44
N PHE A 67 18.31 5.94 -2.53
CA PHE A 67 18.51 5.21 -3.77
C PHE A 67 17.22 5.14 -4.58
N CYS A 68 17.28 5.62 -5.83
CA CYS A 68 16.17 5.50 -6.77
C CYS A 68 16.22 4.14 -7.45
N LYS A 69 15.27 3.28 -7.13
CA LYS A 69 15.16 1.95 -7.70
C LYS A 69 15.02 2.00 -9.23
N LEU A 70 15.55 1.00 -9.89
CA LEU A 70 15.34 0.79 -11.32
C LEU A 70 13.88 0.46 -11.60
N LEU A 71 13.42 0.79 -12.79
CA LEU A 71 12.15 0.26 -13.29
C LEU A 71 12.20 -1.25 -13.31
N THR A 72 11.08 -1.87 -12.98
CA THR A 72 10.95 -3.32 -13.06
C THR A 72 11.05 -3.77 -14.52
N PRO A 73 11.93 -4.73 -14.85
CA PRO A 73 11.99 -5.31 -16.19
C PRO A 73 10.63 -5.87 -16.62
N GLU A 74 10.30 -5.81 -17.91
CA GLU A 74 9.02 -6.25 -18.45
C GLU A 74 8.72 -7.74 -18.20
N ASN A 75 9.75 -8.56 -18.07
CA ASN A 75 9.61 -9.99 -17.75
C ASN A 75 9.43 -10.28 -16.26
N TYR A 76 9.54 -9.26 -15.38
CA TYR A 76 9.31 -9.43 -13.96
C TYR A 76 7.83 -9.21 -13.65
N SER A 77 7.25 -10.12 -12.90
CA SER A 77 5.84 -10.03 -12.52
C SER A 77 5.57 -10.77 -11.21
N ILE A 78 4.44 -10.47 -10.61
CA ILE A 78 3.88 -11.22 -9.50
C ILE A 78 2.45 -11.59 -9.82
N LYS A 79 2.07 -12.83 -9.51
CA LYS A 79 0.69 -13.30 -9.51
C LYS A 79 0.40 -13.88 -8.15
N GLY A 80 -0.78 -13.60 -7.63
CA GLY A 80 -1.24 -14.18 -6.37
C GLY A 80 -2.67 -14.66 -6.51
N ASP A 81 -3.12 -15.47 -5.55
CA ASP A 81 -4.53 -15.84 -5.42
C ASP A 81 -5.38 -14.56 -5.34
N GLU A 82 -6.51 -14.55 -6.05
CA GLU A 82 -7.43 -13.40 -6.03
C GLU A 82 -8.22 -13.35 -4.72
N SER A 83 -8.36 -14.49 -4.03
CA SER A 83 -9.05 -14.59 -2.75
C SER A 83 -8.56 -15.75 -1.88
N ALA A 84 -8.79 -15.61 -0.59
CA ALA A 84 -8.62 -16.67 0.43
C ALA A 84 -9.77 -16.64 1.41
N ASN A 85 -10.00 -17.73 2.12
CA ASN A 85 -10.98 -17.79 3.19
C ASN A 85 -10.31 -17.45 4.53
N TYR A 86 -11.01 -16.65 5.31
CA TYR A 86 -10.64 -16.39 6.70
C TYR A 86 -10.94 -17.63 7.55
N THR A 87 -10.01 -17.97 8.41
CA THR A 87 -10.19 -19.02 9.43
C THR A 87 -9.73 -18.49 10.79
N LYS A 88 -10.14 -19.18 11.85
CA LYS A 88 -9.70 -18.85 13.22
C LYS A 88 -8.18 -18.86 13.42
N ASP A 89 -7.47 -19.58 12.56
CA ASP A 89 -5.99 -19.70 12.59
C ASP A 89 -5.31 -18.73 11.61
N GLY A 90 -6.08 -17.90 10.90
CA GLY A 90 -5.60 -16.98 9.87
C GLY A 90 -5.95 -17.43 8.46
N SER A 91 -5.27 -16.87 7.47
CA SER A 91 -5.52 -17.14 6.05
C SER A 91 -4.21 -17.43 5.33
N GLN A 92 -4.29 -18.16 4.23
CA GLN A 92 -3.16 -18.43 3.34
C GLN A 92 -3.42 -17.89 1.96
N ILE A 93 -2.44 -17.19 1.39
CA ILE A 93 -2.48 -16.66 0.03
C ILE A 93 -1.24 -17.16 -0.69
N LYS A 94 -1.46 -17.87 -1.79
CA LYS A 94 -0.36 -18.31 -2.65
C LYS A 94 0.01 -17.21 -3.62
N PHE A 95 1.28 -17.16 -3.97
CA PHE A 95 1.80 -16.25 -4.97
C PHE A 95 2.98 -16.86 -5.72
N GLU A 96 3.24 -16.33 -6.90
CA GLU A 96 4.38 -16.69 -7.74
C GLU A 96 5.03 -15.40 -8.25
N ILE A 97 6.34 -15.30 -8.10
CA ILE A 97 7.14 -14.19 -8.62
C ILE A 97 7.98 -14.73 -9.77
N THR A 98 7.84 -14.07 -10.92
CA THR A 98 8.74 -14.27 -12.05
C THR A 98 9.77 -13.15 -12.04
N SER A 99 11.01 -13.51 -11.79
CA SER A 99 12.17 -12.62 -11.85
C SER A 99 13.41 -13.49 -12.07
N ASP A 100 14.47 -12.90 -12.61
CA ASP A 100 15.76 -13.60 -12.73
C ASP A 100 16.35 -13.83 -11.33
N ASP A 101 17.62 -13.50 -11.09
CA ASP A 101 18.28 -13.72 -9.79
C ASP A 101 17.85 -12.75 -8.67
N THR A 102 16.85 -11.87 -8.94
CA THR A 102 16.42 -10.85 -7.98
C THR A 102 15.38 -11.40 -7.03
N LYS A 103 15.67 -11.33 -5.73
CA LYS A 103 14.72 -11.72 -4.68
C LYS A 103 13.82 -10.57 -4.30
N TYR A 104 12.53 -10.81 -4.34
CA TYR A 104 11.48 -9.97 -3.76
C TYR A 104 10.97 -10.63 -2.48
N SER A 105 10.64 -9.83 -1.50
CA SER A 105 9.99 -10.28 -0.26
C SER A 105 8.84 -9.35 0.10
N ILE A 106 7.90 -9.84 0.90
CA ILE A 106 6.80 -8.99 1.35
C ILE A 106 7.34 -7.81 2.17
N GLY A 107 7.10 -6.59 1.68
CA GLY A 107 7.54 -5.36 2.31
C GLY A 107 6.41 -4.57 2.97
N ARG A 108 5.21 -4.62 2.38
CA ARG A 108 4.02 -3.89 2.86
C ARG A 108 2.75 -4.63 2.51
N ILE A 109 1.75 -4.47 3.37
CA ILE A 109 0.37 -4.85 3.07
C ILE A 109 -0.52 -3.65 3.37
N VAL A 110 -1.41 -3.30 2.44
CA VAL A 110 -2.29 -2.14 2.56
C VAL A 110 -3.75 -2.59 2.53
N SER A 111 -4.54 -2.12 3.47
CA SER A 111 -5.99 -2.27 3.48
C SER A 111 -6.65 -0.92 3.79
N LYS A 112 -7.74 -0.58 3.08
CA LYS A 112 -8.46 0.71 3.26
C LYS A 112 -7.52 1.94 3.22
N LYS A 113 -6.49 1.92 2.34
CA LYS A 113 -5.45 2.95 2.19
C LYS A 113 -4.55 3.16 3.43
N LYS A 114 -4.47 2.18 4.30
CA LYS A 114 -3.59 2.18 5.48
C LYS A 114 -2.69 0.97 5.45
N ASP A 115 -1.48 1.14 5.97
CA ASP A 115 -0.57 0.02 6.17
C ASP A 115 -1.09 -0.87 7.30
N VAL A 116 -0.95 -2.18 7.07
CA VAL A 116 -1.27 -3.22 8.05
C VAL A 116 0.04 -3.72 8.65
N ASP A 117 0.04 -4.02 9.94
CA ASP A 117 1.20 -4.62 10.59
C ASP A 117 1.51 -5.99 9.98
N ILE A 118 2.73 -6.17 9.50
CA ILE A 118 3.21 -7.40 8.87
C ILE A 118 4.17 -8.22 9.73
N ALA A 119 4.43 -7.81 10.97
CA ALA A 119 5.43 -8.45 11.83
C ALA A 119 5.20 -9.96 12.04
N ASN A 120 3.96 -10.41 11.98
CA ASN A 120 3.57 -11.81 12.14
C ASN A 120 3.21 -12.52 10.82
N VAL A 121 3.36 -11.85 9.68
CA VAL A 121 3.18 -12.48 8.37
C VAL A 121 4.39 -13.35 8.07
N LYS A 122 4.17 -14.59 7.69
CA LYS A 122 5.24 -15.50 7.29
C LYS A 122 5.15 -15.78 5.80
N GLU A 123 6.28 -15.64 5.14
CA GLU A 123 6.45 -15.97 3.73
C GLU A 123 7.24 -17.27 3.61
N GLU A 124 6.59 -18.29 3.09
CA GLU A 124 7.19 -19.61 2.93
C GLU A 124 6.77 -20.26 1.61
N ASN A 125 7.73 -20.63 0.77
CA ASN A 125 7.49 -21.39 -0.45
C ASN A 125 6.37 -20.86 -1.36
N GLY A 126 6.35 -19.55 -1.60
CA GLY A 126 5.31 -18.92 -2.43
C GLY A 126 3.94 -18.84 -1.74
N THR A 127 3.92 -18.87 -0.43
CA THR A 127 2.70 -18.74 0.37
C THR A 127 2.91 -17.68 1.46
N LEU A 128 1.97 -16.76 1.56
CA LEU A 128 1.83 -15.85 2.71
C LEU A 128 0.89 -16.48 3.72
N ASN A 129 1.39 -16.72 4.92
CA ASN A 129 0.60 -17.13 6.07
C ASN A 129 0.24 -15.86 6.86
N LEU A 130 -1.03 -15.45 6.77
CA LEU A 130 -1.56 -14.26 7.38
C LEU A 130 -2.17 -14.61 8.74
N PRO A 131 -1.80 -13.94 9.82
CA PRO A 131 -2.39 -14.17 11.14
C PRO A 131 -3.87 -13.77 11.18
N LYS A 132 -4.57 -14.18 12.23
CA LYS A 132 -6.01 -13.92 12.42
C LYS A 132 -6.39 -12.43 12.41
N ASP A 133 -5.43 -11.53 12.65
CA ASP A 133 -5.67 -10.08 12.63
C ASP A 133 -5.92 -9.53 11.22
N PHE A 134 -5.66 -10.34 10.19
CA PHE A 134 -6.05 -10.05 8.81
C PHE A 134 -7.51 -10.44 8.59
N VAL A 135 -8.41 -9.65 9.16
CA VAL A 135 -9.86 -9.85 9.07
C VAL A 135 -10.38 -9.80 7.63
N PRO A 136 -11.60 -10.28 7.35
CA PRO A 136 -12.19 -10.20 6.02
C PRO A 136 -12.12 -8.81 5.41
N GLY A 137 -11.67 -8.73 4.15
CA GLY A 137 -11.47 -7.47 3.45
C GLY A 137 -10.55 -7.58 2.25
N LYS A 138 -10.35 -6.45 1.58
CA LYS A 138 -9.46 -6.33 0.42
C LYS A 138 -8.09 -5.84 0.85
N TYR A 139 -7.05 -6.54 0.41
CA TYR A 139 -5.66 -6.28 0.73
C TYR A 139 -4.82 -6.16 -0.54
N GLN A 140 -3.91 -5.21 -0.55
CA GLN A 140 -2.84 -5.11 -1.53
C GLN A 140 -1.54 -5.57 -0.89
N PHE A 141 -0.91 -6.57 -1.49
CA PHE A 141 0.36 -7.15 -1.07
C PHE A 141 1.46 -6.55 -1.94
N ILE A 142 2.44 -5.91 -1.31
CA ILE A 142 3.54 -5.19 -1.97
C ILE A 142 4.84 -5.88 -1.63
N PHE A 143 5.51 -6.37 -2.66
CA PHE A 143 6.80 -7.05 -2.57
C PHE A 143 7.90 -6.12 -3.01
N THR A 144 8.93 -6.05 -2.22
CA THR A 144 10.04 -5.13 -2.41
C THR A 144 11.36 -5.86 -2.61
N ASN A 145 12.31 -5.19 -3.24
CA ASN A 145 13.72 -5.53 -3.26
C ASN A 145 14.55 -4.24 -3.28
N ASP A 146 15.86 -4.37 -3.16
CA ASP A 146 16.75 -3.21 -3.03
C ASP A 146 17.05 -2.51 -4.38
N LYS A 147 16.81 -3.17 -5.51
CA LYS A 147 17.26 -2.71 -6.82
C LYS A 147 16.14 -2.21 -7.71
N TYR A 148 15.02 -2.89 -7.76
CA TYR A 148 13.93 -2.62 -8.69
C TYR A 148 12.69 -2.08 -7.99
N ALA A 149 11.82 -1.44 -8.75
CA ALA A 149 10.51 -1.02 -8.26
C ALA A 149 9.67 -2.19 -7.75
N ASP A 150 8.75 -1.87 -6.86
CA ASP A 150 7.97 -2.87 -6.16
C ASP A 150 6.99 -3.60 -7.09
N LEU A 151 6.75 -4.88 -6.81
CA LEU A 151 5.70 -5.67 -7.42
C LEU A 151 4.51 -5.77 -6.47
N SER A 152 3.30 -5.83 -6.98
CA SER A 152 2.13 -5.98 -6.12
C SER A 152 1.00 -6.75 -6.77
N PHE A 153 0.18 -7.39 -5.94
CA PHE A 153 -1.11 -7.94 -6.33
C PHE A 153 -2.15 -7.63 -5.25
N THR A 154 -3.42 -7.88 -5.57
CA THR A 154 -4.52 -7.65 -4.65
C THR A 154 -5.31 -8.95 -4.47
N ALA A 155 -5.67 -9.25 -3.21
CA ALA A 155 -6.55 -10.36 -2.89
C ALA A 155 -7.64 -9.94 -1.90
N VAL A 156 -8.71 -10.72 -1.87
CA VAL A 156 -9.83 -10.58 -0.93
C VAL A 156 -9.78 -11.73 0.08
N ILE A 157 -9.78 -11.40 1.35
CA ILE A 157 -10.02 -12.39 2.41
C ILE A 157 -11.53 -12.43 2.65
N ASN A 158 -12.16 -13.56 2.30
CA ASN A 158 -13.59 -13.76 2.46
C ASN A 158 -13.90 -14.19 3.89
N SER A 159 -15.02 -13.75 4.43
CA SER A 159 -15.48 -14.15 5.78
C SER A 159 -15.85 -15.64 5.86
N ASN A 160 -16.19 -16.24 4.72
CA ASN A 160 -16.72 -17.60 4.64
C ASN A 160 -18.02 -17.80 5.46
N LEU A 161 -18.76 -16.71 5.70
CA LEU A 161 -20.05 -16.72 6.37
C LEU A 161 -21.19 -16.70 5.35
N ASN A 162 -22.30 -17.32 5.68
CA ASN A 162 -23.54 -17.30 4.89
C ASN A 162 -24.71 -16.75 5.71
N ALA A 163 -25.82 -16.47 5.05
CA ALA A 163 -26.99 -15.83 5.66
C ALA A 163 -27.65 -16.67 6.77
N GLU A 164 -27.51 -18.00 6.71
CA GLU A 164 -28.11 -18.92 7.68
C GLU A 164 -27.50 -18.82 9.08
N GLN A 165 -26.24 -18.28 9.14
CA GLN A 165 -25.56 -18.06 10.41
C GLN A 165 -25.98 -16.78 11.14
N PHE A 166 -26.83 -15.98 10.50
CA PHE A 166 -27.35 -14.74 11.08
C PHE A 166 -28.81 -14.85 11.39
N HIS A 167 -29.21 -14.39 12.56
CA HIS A 167 -30.62 -14.33 12.96
C HIS A 167 -30.87 -13.09 13.84
N PHE A 168 -32.16 -12.77 14.00
CA PHE A 168 -32.58 -11.72 14.93
C PHE A 168 -33.14 -12.35 16.21
N GLU A 169 -32.59 -11.92 17.34
CA GLU A 169 -33.09 -12.27 18.66
C GLU A 169 -33.30 -10.96 19.45
N ASN A 170 -34.52 -10.79 20.01
CA ASN A 170 -34.92 -9.58 20.75
C ASN A 170 -34.59 -8.27 19.99
N ASN A 171 -34.88 -8.22 18.69
CA ASN A 171 -34.58 -7.10 17.78
C ASN A 171 -33.06 -6.76 17.61
N ALA A 172 -32.20 -7.65 18.03
CA ALA A 172 -30.75 -7.51 17.80
C ALA A 172 -30.26 -8.58 16.83
N LEU A 173 -29.41 -8.18 15.89
CA LEU A 173 -28.70 -9.12 15.01
C LEU A 173 -27.74 -9.98 15.82
N LYS A 174 -27.77 -11.27 15.59
CA LYS A 174 -26.85 -12.26 16.17
C LYS A 174 -26.13 -12.98 15.06
N LEU A 175 -24.90 -13.41 15.37
CA LEU A 175 -24.11 -14.31 14.54
C LEU A 175 -23.82 -15.56 15.36
N ASP A 176 -24.17 -16.71 14.80
CA ASP A 176 -23.90 -18.01 15.40
C ASP A 176 -22.40 -18.31 15.43
N GLU A 177 -22.03 -19.27 16.28
CA GLU A 177 -20.69 -19.81 16.27
C GLU A 177 -20.36 -20.34 14.86
N ASN A 178 -19.20 -19.98 14.33
CA ASN A 178 -18.83 -20.28 12.97
C ASN A 178 -17.37 -20.77 12.87
N GLU A 179 -17.09 -21.52 11.81
CA GLU A 179 -15.76 -22.12 11.60
C GLU A 179 -14.65 -21.05 11.41
N ALA A 180 -15.01 -19.86 10.93
CA ALA A 180 -14.09 -18.75 10.82
C ALA A 180 -13.72 -18.16 12.19
N GLY A 181 -14.50 -18.43 13.24
CA GLY A 181 -14.28 -17.87 14.58
C GLY A 181 -14.52 -16.36 14.64
N LEU A 182 -15.29 -15.80 13.68
CA LEU A 182 -15.62 -14.39 13.64
C LEU A 182 -16.75 -14.07 14.62
N THR A 183 -16.57 -12.99 15.35
CA THR A 183 -17.66 -12.38 16.14
C THR A 183 -18.48 -11.44 15.26
N LEU A 184 -19.74 -11.20 15.67
CA LEU A 184 -20.60 -10.22 15.00
C LEU A 184 -19.91 -8.84 14.91
N LYS A 185 -19.22 -8.43 15.97
CA LYS A 185 -18.50 -7.15 15.98
C LYS A 185 -17.42 -7.08 14.90
N GLU A 186 -16.57 -8.08 14.80
CA GLU A 186 -15.50 -8.14 13.79
C GLU A 186 -16.07 -8.15 12.37
N TYR A 187 -17.17 -8.88 12.16
CA TYR A 187 -17.87 -8.88 10.87
C TYR A 187 -18.42 -7.49 10.52
N LEU A 188 -19.08 -6.82 11.47
CA LEU A 188 -19.64 -5.48 11.25
C LEU A 188 -18.54 -4.42 11.06
N ASP A 189 -17.45 -4.50 11.81
CA ASP A 189 -16.30 -3.60 11.65
C ASP A 189 -15.63 -3.73 10.26
N ALA A 190 -15.71 -4.92 9.64
CA ALA A 190 -15.26 -5.17 8.29
C ALA A 190 -16.26 -4.69 7.21
N THR A 191 -17.52 -4.49 7.57
CA THR A 191 -18.60 -4.10 6.66
C THR A 191 -18.46 -2.62 6.27
N THR A 192 -18.55 -2.31 4.98
CA THR A 192 -18.43 -0.94 4.46
C THR A 192 -19.78 -0.33 4.09
N SER A 193 -20.75 -1.15 3.78
CA SER A 193 -22.12 -0.72 3.46
C SER A 193 -23.11 -1.87 3.65
N ALA A 194 -24.38 -1.53 3.81
CA ALA A 194 -25.49 -2.47 3.82
C ALA A 194 -26.60 -1.95 2.91
N LYS A 195 -27.42 -2.88 2.35
CA LYS A 195 -28.60 -2.52 1.58
C LYS A 195 -29.86 -2.92 2.34
N VAL A 196 -30.80 -2.00 2.39
CA VAL A 196 -32.16 -2.23 2.91
C VAL A 196 -33.15 -1.85 1.80
N ASN A 197 -33.90 -2.80 1.31
CA ASN A 197 -34.84 -2.59 0.18
C ASN A 197 -34.16 -1.84 -1.00
N ASP A 198 -33.00 -2.34 -1.43
CA ASP A 198 -32.17 -1.79 -2.53
C ASP A 198 -31.54 -0.42 -2.27
N THR A 199 -31.78 0.22 -1.15
CA THR A 199 -31.12 1.46 -0.74
C THR A 199 -29.83 1.14 0.00
N GLU A 200 -28.69 1.68 -0.49
CA GLU A 200 -27.38 1.47 0.14
C GLU A 200 -27.13 2.49 1.26
N TYR A 201 -26.74 1.95 2.41
CA TYR A 201 -26.29 2.72 3.58
C TYR A 201 -24.79 2.45 3.80
N LYS A 202 -24.00 3.51 3.89
CA LYS A 202 -22.56 3.42 4.17
C LYS A 202 -22.30 3.64 5.65
N GLY A 203 -21.42 2.81 6.21
CA GLY A 203 -20.95 2.95 7.59
C GLY A 203 -19.87 4.01 7.76
#